data_67f7fb6759c6af832454ed6cb56ad724
#
_entry.id   67f7fb6759c6af832454ed6cb56ad724
#
_cell.length_a   1.000
_cell.length_b   1.000
_cell.length_c   1.000
_cell.angle_alpha   90.00
_cell.angle_beta   90.00
_cell.angle_gamma   90.00
#
_symmetry.space_group_name_H-M   'P 1'
#
loop_
_entity.id
_entity.type
_entity.pdbx_description
1 polymer ?
#
loop_
_entity_poly.entity_id
_entity_poly.type
_entity_poly.pdbx_seq_one_letter_code
_entity_poly.pdbx_strand_id
1 'polypeptide(L)'
;VSQVGIAGSCVIGDRVVIAGQAGLADHINIGSDTIITAKAGVTKSFPEKSIVVGIPAVPRKEFIKQLKTMKDAQEIFAKFRKYEPMLNAFEEAHKED
;
A
#
# COMPACT_ATOMS: atom_id res chain seq x y z
N VAL A 1 17.62 -8.62 12.75
CA VAL A 1 16.68 -7.52 12.84
C VAL A 1 15.65 -7.82 13.90
N SER A 2 15.39 -6.86 14.79
CA SER A 2 14.50 -7.08 15.94
C SER A 2 13.02 -6.96 15.56
N GLN A 3 12.21 -7.83 16.20
CA GLN A 3 10.75 -7.80 16.07
C GLN A 3 10.23 -8.04 14.65
N VAL A 4 10.94 -8.83 13.88
CA VAL A 4 10.45 -9.29 12.57
C VAL A 4 9.59 -10.53 12.80
N GLY A 5 8.37 -10.53 12.25
CA GLY A 5 7.48 -11.68 12.29
C GLY A 5 7.43 -12.35 10.92
N ILE A 6 7.83 -13.60 10.86
CA ILE A 6 7.75 -14.39 9.64
C ILE A 6 6.90 -15.62 9.92
N ALA A 7 5.74 -15.70 9.27
CA ALA A 7 4.88 -16.86 9.43
C ALA A 7 5.45 -18.08 8.70
N GLY A 8 4.92 -19.26 8.96
CA GLY A 8 5.48 -20.51 8.46
C GLY A 8 5.49 -20.64 6.95
N SER A 9 6.40 -21.48 6.46
CA SER A 9 6.49 -21.85 5.04
C SER A 9 6.86 -20.70 4.09
N CYS A 10 7.52 -19.67 4.60
CA CYS A 10 8.07 -18.63 3.74
C CYS A 10 9.42 -19.06 3.15
N VAL A 11 9.65 -18.72 1.88
CA VAL A 11 10.93 -18.92 1.22
C VAL A 11 11.56 -17.55 1.00
N ILE A 12 12.71 -17.32 1.59
CA ILE A 12 13.41 -16.05 1.52
C ILE A 12 14.73 -16.25 0.78
N GLY A 13 14.91 -15.48 -0.29
CA GLY A 13 16.12 -15.56 -1.09
C GLY A 13 17.35 -15.02 -0.37
N ASP A 14 18.45 -14.90 -1.11
CA ASP A 14 19.73 -14.42 -0.57
C ASP A 14 19.75 -12.91 -0.47
N ARG A 15 20.51 -12.42 0.51
CA ARG A 15 20.74 -10.98 0.69
C ARG A 15 19.46 -10.15 0.82
N VAL A 16 18.44 -10.73 1.45
CA VAL A 16 17.19 -10.02 1.73
C VAL A 16 17.36 -9.23 3.01
N VAL A 17 16.98 -7.97 2.98
CA VAL A 17 16.98 -7.10 4.16
C VAL A 17 15.54 -6.93 4.63
N ILE A 18 15.29 -7.34 5.87
CA ILE A 18 13.98 -7.17 6.50
C ILE A 18 14.15 -6.23 7.68
N ALA A 19 13.64 -5.02 7.55
CA ALA A 19 13.78 -4.02 8.60
C ALA A 19 12.84 -4.31 9.78
N GLY A 20 13.08 -3.64 10.89
CA GLY A 20 12.40 -3.93 12.15
C GLY A 20 10.87 -3.84 12.09
N GLN A 21 10.20 -4.72 12.81
CA GLN A 21 8.75 -4.78 12.93
C GLN A 21 8.00 -5.07 11.63
N ALA A 22 8.70 -5.53 10.59
CA ALA A 22 8.04 -6.03 9.40
C ALA A 22 7.43 -7.40 9.66
N GLY A 23 6.36 -7.75 8.96
CA GLY A 23 5.70 -9.03 9.09
C GLY A 23 5.46 -9.67 7.72
N LEU A 24 5.64 -10.98 7.65
CA LEU A 24 5.37 -11.76 6.44
C LEU A 24 4.28 -12.79 6.74
N ALA A 25 3.28 -12.85 5.88
CA ALA A 25 2.21 -13.85 5.98
C ALA A 25 2.72 -15.23 5.57
N ASP A 26 1.87 -16.26 5.70
CA ASP A 26 2.22 -17.64 5.35
C ASP A 26 2.46 -17.82 3.85
N HIS A 27 3.35 -18.75 3.53
CA HIS A 27 3.54 -19.23 2.15
C HIS A 27 3.94 -18.15 1.14
N ILE A 28 4.78 -17.23 1.57
CA ILE A 28 5.27 -16.15 0.73
C ILE A 28 6.69 -16.43 0.26
N ASN A 29 6.99 -16.14 -1.00
CA ASN A 29 8.32 -16.24 -1.55
C ASN A 29 8.88 -14.84 -1.77
N ILE A 30 10.03 -14.57 -1.17
CA ILE A 30 10.73 -13.29 -1.33
C ILE A 30 11.99 -13.54 -2.15
N GLY A 31 12.06 -12.89 -3.30
CA GLY A 31 13.22 -13.00 -4.18
C GLY A 31 14.48 -12.41 -3.57
N SER A 32 15.64 -12.83 -4.06
CA SER A 32 16.94 -12.36 -3.57
C SER A 32 17.11 -10.86 -3.76
N ASP A 33 17.96 -10.25 -2.95
CA ASP A 33 18.29 -8.82 -3.01
C ASP A 33 17.06 -7.88 -2.83
N THR A 34 16.05 -8.37 -2.11
CA THR A 34 14.85 -7.59 -1.82
C THR A 34 15.00 -6.85 -0.50
N ILE A 35 14.46 -5.66 -0.41
CA ILE A 35 14.44 -4.87 0.81
C ILE A 35 12.99 -4.73 1.27
N ILE A 36 12.73 -5.18 2.49
CA ILE A 36 11.43 -5.02 3.14
C ILE A 36 11.59 -3.96 4.21
N THR A 37 10.93 -2.83 4.04
CA THR A 37 11.09 -1.69 4.94
C THR A 37 10.45 -1.94 6.30
N ALA A 38 10.82 -1.12 7.28
CA ALA A 38 10.31 -1.25 8.64
C ALA A 38 8.78 -1.19 8.68
N LYS A 39 8.20 -2.04 9.50
CA LYS A 39 6.75 -2.14 9.72
C LYS A 39 5.93 -2.50 8.48
N ALA A 40 6.56 -2.95 7.40
CA ALA A 40 5.82 -3.40 6.23
C ALA A 40 5.04 -4.69 6.54
N GLY A 41 3.84 -4.79 5.99
CA GLY A 41 3.02 -5.99 6.11
C GLY A 41 2.98 -6.72 4.78
N VAL A 42 3.73 -7.81 4.66
CA VAL A 42 3.88 -8.53 3.40
C VAL A 42 2.84 -9.64 3.32
N THR A 43 1.92 -9.52 2.39
CA THR A 43 0.82 -10.47 2.20
C THR A 43 0.88 -11.23 0.88
N LYS A 44 1.84 -10.91 0.02
CA LYS A 44 2.03 -11.59 -1.26
C LYS A 44 3.52 -11.74 -1.54
N SER A 45 3.88 -12.63 -2.45
CA SER A 45 5.26 -12.84 -2.86
C SER A 45 5.78 -11.70 -3.71
N PHE A 46 7.08 -11.46 -3.66
CA PHE A 46 7.75 -10.43 -4.45
C PHE A 46 8.95 -11.02 -5.17
N PRO A 47 9.22 -10.58 -6.40
CA PRO A 47 10.38 -11.04 -7.15
C PRO A 47 11.68 -10.48 -6.59
N GLU A 48 12.80 -10.95 -7.11
CA GLU A 48 14.11 -10.43 -6.70
C GLU A 48 14.25 -8.94 -6.95
N LYS A 49 15.11 -8.31 -6.18
CA LYS A 49 15.46 -6.90 -6.29
C LYS A 49 14.27 -5.95 -6.10
N SER A 50 13.28 -6.36 -5.30
CA SER A 50 12.14 -5.53 -4.94
C SER A 50 12.45 -4.66 -3.73
N ILE A 51 11.82 -3.52 -3.64
CA ILE A 51 11.79 -2.69 -2.43
C ILE A 51 10.31 -2.54 -2.07
N VAL A 52 9.91 -3.11 -0.95
CA VAL A 52 8.49 -3.15 -0.57
C VAL A 52 8.22 -2.32 0.68
N VAL A 53 7.10 -1.64 0.67
CA VAL A 53 6.73 -0.64 1.68
C VAL A 53 5.24 -0.76 1.99
N GLY A 54 4.88 -0.53 3.22
CA GLY A 54 3.47 -0.31 3.58
C GLY A 54 2.73 -1.54 4.08
N ILE A 55 1.47 -1.35 4.36
CA ILE A 55 0.54 -2.39 4.81
C ILE A 55 -0.76 -2.23 4.01
N PRO A 56 -1.09 -3.14 3.10
CA PRO A 56 -0.26 -4.26 2.62
C PRO A 56 0.96 -3.76 1.84
N ALA A 57 2.04 -4.52 1.86
CA ALA A 57 3.28 -4.11 1.22
C ALA A 57 3.15 -4.06 -0.31
N VAL A 58 3.68 -3.01 -0.89
CA VAL A 58 3.71 -2.80 -2.34
C VAL A 58 5.12 -2.37 -2.75
N PRO A 59 5.48 -2.49 -4.04
CA PRO A 59 6.76 -1.96 -4.51
C PRO A 59 6.86 -0.45 -4.24
N ARG A 60 8.07 0.01 -3.97
CA ARG A 60 8.30 1.42 -3.63
C ARG A 60 7.72 2.40 -4.65
N LYS A 61 7.87 2.11 -5.93
CA LYS A 61 7.34 2.98 -6.98
C LYS A 61 5.81 3.13 -6.88
N GLU A 62 5.14 2.02 -6.59
CA GLU A 62 3.70 2.02 -6.43
C GLU A 62 3.27 2.79 -5.18
N PHE A 63 4.02 2.65 -4.09
CA PHE A 63 3.76 3.40 -2.87
C PHE A 63 3.86 4.90 -3.10
N ILE A 64 4.89 5.35 -3.82
CA ILE A 64 5.06 6.76 -4.16
C ILE A 64 3.89 7.26 -5.00
N LYS A 65 3.43 6.46 -5.96
CA LYS A 65 2.26 6.80 -6.76
C LYS A 65 1.00 6.92 -5.91
N GLN A 66 0.84 6.02 -4.93
CA GLN A 66 -0.30 6.08 -4.01
C GLN A 66 -0.28 7.34 -3.17
N LEU A 67 0.89 7.73 -2.66
CA LEU A 67 1.03 8.98 -1.90
C LEU A 67 0.66 10.19 -2.75
N LYS A 68 1.10 10.23 -3.99
CA LYS A 68 0.77 11.31 -4.90
C LYS A 68 -0.72 11.34 -5.19
N THR A 69 -1.32 10.19 -5.42
CA THR A 69 -2.76 10.07 -5.65
C THR A 69 -3.56 10.57 -4.47
N MET A 70 -3.13 10.25 -3.25
CA MET A 70 -3.79 10.75 -2.04
C MET A 70 -3.73 12.27 -1.95
N LYS A 71 -2.59 12.86 -2.31
CA LYS A 71 -2.43 14.31 -2.33
C LYS A 71 -3.33 14.94 -3.39
N ASP A 72 -3.35 14.37 -4.59
CA ASP A 72 -4.19 14.85 -5.69
C ASP A 72 -5.68 14.70 -5.35
N ALA A 73 -6.04 13.63 -4.66
CA ALA A 73 -7.41 13.40 -4.23
C ALA A 73 -7.89 14.50 -3.28
N GLN A 74 -7.04 14.98 -2.39
CA GLN A 74 -7.40 16.08 -1.50
C GLN A 74 -7.76 17.33 -2.28
N GLU A 75 -7.01 17.63 -3.33
CA GLU A 75 -7.27 18.78 -4.19
C GLU A 75 -8.58 18.60 -4.98
N ILE A 76 -8.81 17.41 -5.49
CA ILE A 76 -10.01 17.06 -6.23
C ILE A 76 -11.24 17.19 -5.31
N PHE A 77 -11.14 16.65 -4.11
CA PHE A 77 -12.24 16.75 -3.14
C PHE A 77 -12.51 18.20 -2.73
N ALA A 78 -11.47 19.03 -2.60
CA ALA A 78 -11.63 20.43 -2.30
C ALA A 78 -12.40 21.16 -3.41
N LYS A 79 -12.10 20.86 -4.66
CA LYS A 79 -12.83 21.40 -5.80
C LYS A 79 -14.25 20.89 -5.85
N PHE A 80 -14.46 19.62 -5.57
CA PHE A 80 -15.77 19.00 -5.55
C PHE A 80 -16.68 19.67 -4.51
N ARG A 81 -16.15 20.00 -3.35
CA ARG A 81 -16.92 20.62 -2.28
C ARG A 81 -17.52 21.97 -2.69
N LYS A 82 -16.87 22.68 -3.61
CA LYS A 82 -17.41 23.93 -4.13
C LYS A 82 -18.73 23.73 -4.86
N TYR A 83 -18.90 22.58 -5.48
CA TYR A 83 -20.06 22.26 -6.28
C TYR A 83 -21.07 21.36 -5.57
N GLU A 84 -20.74 20.94 -4.35
CA GLU A 84 -21.60 20.03 -3.59
C GLU A 84 -23.02 20.57 -3.39
N PRO A 85 -23.23 21.84 -2.98
CA PRO A 85 -24.58 22.37 -2.87
C PRO A 85 -25.36 22.34 -4.18
N MET A 86 -24.68 22.59 -5.28
CA MET A 86 -25.26 22.55 -6.61
C MET A 86 -25.70 21.13 -6.99
N LEU A 87 -24.82 20.14 -6.71
CA LEU A 87 -25.13 18.74 -6.96
C LEU A 87 -26.27 18.25 -6.09
N ASN A 88 -26.30 18.64 -4.83
CA ASN A 88 -27.39 18.28 -3.92
C ASN A 88 -28.72 18.87 -4.39
N ALA A 89 -28.70 20.09 -4.87
CA ALA A 89 -29.90 20.74 -5.41
C ALA A 89 -30.39 20.02 -6.66
N PHE A 90 -29.47 19.59 -7.53
CA PHE A 90 -29.78 18.82 -8.74
C PHE A 90 -30.40 17.47 -8.39
N GLU A 91 -29.80 16.75 -7.46
CA GLU A 91 -30.30 15.46 -7.03
C GLU A 91 -31.70 15.58 -6.43
N GLU A 92 -31.92 16.60 -5.61
CA GLU A 92 -33.23 16.85 -5.00
C GLU A 92 -34.30 17.14 -6.06
N ALA A 93 -33.93 17.91 -7.08
CA ALA A 93 -34.85 18.25 -8.16
C ALA A 93 -35.18 17.04 -9.06
N HIS A 94 -34.26 16.06 -9.13
CA HIS A 94 -34.41 14.88 -9.99
C HIS A 94 -34.68 13.60 -9.22
N LYS A 95 -35.05 13.74 -7.95
CA LYS A 95 -35.34 12.61 -7.10
C LYS A 95 -36.64 11.98 -7.57
N GLU A 96 -36.57 10.73 -7.97
CA GLU A 96 -37.75 10.00 -8.41
C GLU A 96 -38.53 9.44 -7.23
N ASP A 97 -39.80 9.45 -7.39
CA ASP A 97 -40.70 8.94 -6.37
C ASP A 97 -40.87 7.42 -6.45
#